data_ad8d3ebcfdb7c68fbe062b28fb3cd58e
#
_entry.id   ad8d3ebcfdb7c68fbe062b28fb3cd58e
#
_cell.length_a   1.000
_cell.length_b   1.000
_cell.length_c   1.000
_cell.angle_alpha   90.00
_cell.angle_beta   90.00
_cell.angle_gamma   90.00
#
_symmetry.space_group_name_H-M   'P 1'
#
loop_
_entity.id
_entity.type
_entity.pdbx_description
1 polymer ?
#
loop_
_entity_poly.entity_id
_entity_poly.type
_entity_poly.pdbx_seq_one_letter_code
_entity_poly.pdbx_strand_id
1 'polypeptide(L)'
;MTYYHASPTGGLQVLEPRKSPYFDKPTQVCLTSLRAMALFYLIRNYEYAYGYTRQGKLYFDDPFPDALKKLYAGRSGWLYICEDGDYKKTEIPNEFVSAQPVRITGAEYIQDAYEAFLQEQAAGNIQLLDYAHFASDPEKFAKKRAWLQKAISEEIRKKEIWKAPDSDRAHYYQENYPEIWTKTTKTLLTEEEPHVY
;
A
#
# COMPACT_ATOMS: atom_id res chain seq x y z
N MET A 1 -3.62 14.60 19.96
CA MET A 1 -4.00 13.42 19.11
C MET A 1 -2.74 12.57 18.94
N THR A 2 -2.86 11.24 18.89
CA THR A 2 -1.69 10.39 18.62
C THR A 2 -1.51 10.22 17.12
N TYR A 3 -0.29 10.39 16.64
CA TYR A 3 0.08 10.18 15.24
C TYR A 3 1.07 9.03 15.13
N TYR A 4 0.94 8.26 14.05
CA TYR A 4 1.74 7.09 13.76
C TYR A 4 2.44 7.21 12.42
N HIS A 5 3.62 6.60 12.34
CA HIS A 5 4.36 6.35 11.11
C HIS A 5 4.95 4.95 11.20
N ALA A 6 5.05 4.23 10.09
CA ALA A 6 5.73 2.95 10.10
C ALA A 6 6.88 2.91 9.09
N SER A 7 7.95 2.20 9.46
CA SER A 7 9.16 2.06 8.64
C SER A 7 9.85 0.73 8.92
N PRO A 8 10.43 0.08 7.92
CA PRO A 8 11.33 -1.07 8.16
C PRO A 8 12.63 -0.65 8.87
N THR A 9 12.97 0.65 8.88
CA THR A 9 14.19 1.18 9.51
C THR A 9 13.94 1.45 10.98
N GLY A 10 14.76 0.86 11.86
CA GLY A 10 14.73 1.09 13.30
C GLY A 10 15.61 2.26 13.75
N GLY A 11 15.43 2.65 15.04
CA GLY A 11 16.31 3.62 15.70
C GLY A 11 16.11 5.08 15.31
N LEU A 12 15.05 5.40 14.56
CA LEU A 12 14.76 6.78 14.17
C LEU A 12 14.33 7.60 15.38
N GLN A 13 14.85 8.82 15.50
CA GLN A 13 14.47 9.80 16.52
C GLN A 13 13.62 10.93 15.92
N VAL A 14 13.81 11.17 14.62
CA VAL A 14 13.12 12.19 13.85
C VAL A 14 12.74 11.59 12.49
N LEU A 15 11.56 11.89 12.00
CA LEU A 15 11.15 11.62 10.64
C LEU A 15 11.46 12.84 9.77
N GLU A 16 12.35 12.67 8.83
CA GLU A 16 12.68 13.72 7.86
C GLU A 16 11.71 13.70 6.68
N PRO A 17 11.28 14.86 6.19
CA PRO A 17 10.48 14.95 4.97
C PRO A 17 11.19 14.29 3.78
N ARG A 18 10.48 13.43 3.04
CA ARG A 18 11.02 12.71 1.88
C ARG A 18 10.10 12.82 0.68
N LYS A 19 10.67 12.80 -0.51
CA LYS A 19 9.89 12.69 -1.75
C LYS A 19 9.29 11.29 -1.83
N SER A 20 7.99 11.22 -2.11
CA SER A 20 7.33 9.92 -2.32
C SER A 20 7.93 9.26 -3.57
N PRO A 21 8.31 7.97 -3.49
CA PRO A 21 8.76 7.23 -4.68
C PRO A 21 7.61 6.86 -5.64
N TYR A 22 6.35 7.05 -5.22
CA TYR A 22 5.16 6.59 -5.96
C TYR A 22 4.35 7.70 -6.59
N PHE A 23 4.47 8.91 -6.04
CA PHE A 23 3.63 10.03 -6.46
C PHE A 23 4.51 11.27 -6.66
N ASP A 24 4.17 12.08 -7.64
CA ASP A 24 4.76 13.42 -7.79
C ASP A 24 4.15 14.36 -6.73
N LYS A 25 4.43 14.04 -5.47
CA LYS A 25 4.00 14.82 -4.30
C LYS A 25 5.18 15.62 -3.74
N PRO A 26 4.90 16.70 -3.03
CA PRO A 26 5.92 17.45 -2.31
C PRO A 26 6.70 16.56 -1.34
N THR A 27 7.93 16.95 -1.03
CA THR A 27 8.73 16.37 0.04
C THR A 27 8.02 16.57 1.38
N GLN A 28 7.66 15.48 2.06
CA GLN A 28 6.86 15.52 3.28
C GLN A 28 7.01 14.26 4.14
N VAL A 29 6.68 14.37 5.42
CA VAL A 29 6.45 13.23 6.32
C VAL A 29 4.97 12.85 6.21
N CYS A 30 4.67 11.57 5.99
CA CYS A 30 3.31 11.06 6.02
C CYS A 30 3.03 10.45 7.40
N LEU A 31 1.90 10.82 7.99
CA LEU A 31 1.45 10.39 9.30
C LEU A 31 0.00 9.90 9.20
N THR A 32 -0.41 9.09 10.16
CA THR A 32 -1.81 8.72 10.32
C THR A 32 -2.22 8.74 11.78
N SER A 33 -3.49 9.01 12.06
CA SER A 33 -4.06 8.89 13.40
C SER A 33 -4.54 7.47 13.73
N LEU A 34 -4.48 6.54 12.77
CA LEU A 34 -4.89 5.14 12.96
C LEU A 34 -3.67 4.22 12.96
N ARG A 35 -3.45 3.51 14.09
CA ARG A 35 -2.37 2.52 14.21
C ARG A 35 -2.46 1.45 13.11
N ALA A 36 -3.65 0.90 12.86
CA ALA A 36 -3.86 -0.09 11.81
C ALA A 36 -3.50 0.42 10.41
N MET A 37 -3.76 1.70 10.11
CA MET A 37 -3.38 2.30 8.83
C MET A 37 -1.86 2.44 8.68
N ALA A 38 -1.16 2.73 9.78
CA ALA A 38 0.31 2.83 9.73
C ALA A 38 0.96 1.49 9.35
N LEU A 39 0.39 0.35 9.75
CA LEU A 39 0.93 -0.98 9.43
C LEU A 39 1.06 -1.23 7.92
N PHE A 40 0.20 -0.62 7.09
CA PHE A 40 0.31 -0.74 5.63
C PHE A 40 1.66 -0.23 5.10
N TYR A 41 2.30 0.70 5.77
CA TYR A 41 3.57 1.30 5.34
C TYR A 41 4.81 0.52 5.77
N LEU A 42 4.65 -0.64 6.47
CA LEU A 42 5.77 -1.51 6.81
C LEU A 42 6.41 -2.19 5.59
N ILE A 43 5.66 -2.34 4.51
CA ILE A 43 6.17 -2.87 3.24
C ILE A 43 6.15 -1.80 2.16
N ARG A 44 6.95 -2.01 1.12
CA ARG A 44 7.06 -1.09 -0.03
C ARG A 44 6.65 -1.81 -1.32
N ASN A 45 6.25 -1.05 -2.32
CA ASN A 45 6.02 -1.53 -3.68
C ASN A 45 4.90 -2.56 -3.85
N TYR A 46 3.66 -2.19 -3.48
CA TYR A 46 2.50 -3.05 -3.69
C TYR A 46 1.23 -2.22 -3.84
N GLU A 47 0.18 -2.89 -4.33
CA GLU A 47 -1.14 -2.33 -4.49
C GLU A 47 -1.92 -2.48 -3.18
N TYR A 48 -2.34 -1.40 -2.58
CA TYR A 48 -3.25 -1.46 -1.45
C TYR A 48 -4.67 -1.73 -1.89
N ALA A 49 -5.37 -2.53 -1.10
CA ALA A 49 -6.80 -2.69 -1.23
C ALA A 49 -7.48 -2.27 0.08
N TYR A 50 -7.25 -1.06 0.53
CA TYR A 50 -7.92 -0.53 1.71
C TYR A 50 -8.92 0.57 1.34
N GLY A 51 -9.85 0.80 2.24
CA GLY A 51 -10.84 1.85 2.15
C GLY A 51 -11.52 2.11 3.49
N TYR A 52 -12.58 2.91 3.45
CA TYR A 52 -13.36 3.22 4.63
C TYR A 52 -14.82 2.85 4.40
N THR A 53 -15.44 2.24 5.41
CA THR A 53 -16.88 2.01 5.42
C THR A 53 -17.63 3.35 5.48
N ARG A 54 -18.94 3.34 5.24
CA ARG A 54 -19.79 4.53 5.41
C ARG A 54 -19.74 5.10 6.84
N GLN A 55 -19.44 4.27 7.84
CA GLN A 55 -19.27 4.67 9.23
C GLN A 55 -17.83 5.14 9.55
N GLY A 56 -16.95 5.22 8.55
CA GLY A 56 -15.58 5.69 8.72
C GLY A 56 -14.61 4.63 9.27
N LYS A 57 -15.00 3.35 9.32
CA LYS A 57 -14.12 2.27 9.77
C LYS A 57 -13.19 1.85 8.63
N LEU A 58 -11.89 1.76 8.92
CA LEU A 58 -10.88 1.26 8.00
C LEU A 58 -11.15 -0.23 7.67
N TYR A 59 -11.02 -0.59 6.41
CA TYR A 59 -11.04 -1.99 5.99
C TYR A 59 -9.91 -2.28 4.99
N PHE A 60 -9.52 -3.54 4.93
CA PHE A 60 -8.68 -4.11 3.88
C PHE A 60 -9.50 -5.18 3.12
N ASP A 61 -9.42 -5.18 1.82
CA ASP A 61 -10.09 -6.09 0.89
C ASP A 61 -9.04 -6.85 0.09
N ASP A 62 -8.93 -8.15 0.24
CA ASP A 62 -7.98 -8.97 -0.53
C ASP A 62 -8.20 -8.83 -2.04
N PRO A 63 -7.30 -8.20 -2.83
CA PRO A 63 -7.47 -8.07 -4.27
C PRO A 63 -7.18 -9.37 -5.04
N PHE A 64 -6.54 -10.34 -4.41
CA PHE A 64 -6.30 -11.71 -4.84
C PHE A 64 -6.29 -12.64 -3.61
N PRO A 65 -6.41 -13.97 -3.77
CA PRO A 65 -6.50 -14.90 -2.64
C PRO A 65 -5.32 -14.77 -1.67
N ASP A 66 -5.63 -14.62 -0.38
CA ASP A 66 -4.68 -14.48 0.73
C ASP A 66 -3.73 -13.27 0.60
N ALA A 67 -4.16 -12.18 -0.05
CA ALA A 67 -3.29 -11.04 -0.34
C ALA A 67 -2.67 -10.42 0.92
N LEU A 68 -3.45 -10.18 1.96
CA LEU A 68 -2.93 -9.63 3.20
C LEU A 68 -1.83 -10.52 3.79
N LYS A 69 -2.07 -11.83 3.87
CA LYS A 69 -1.10 -12.78 4.38
C LYS A 69 0.16 -12.85 3.53
N LYS A 70 0.02 -12.97 2.20
CA LYS A 70 1.15 -13.03 1.27
C LYS A 70 2.03 -11.77 1.32
N LEU A 71 1.42 -10.62 1.53
CA LEU A 71 2.12 -9.33 1.57
C LEU A 71 2.80 -9.08 2.91
N TYR A 72 2.17 -9.47 4.03
CA TYR A 72 2.56 -9.00 5.36
C TYR A 72 3.07 -10.09 6.31
N ALA A 73 2.81 -11.38 6.08
CA ALA A 73 3.35 -12.44 6.93
C ALA A 73 4.87 -12.48 6.87
N GLY A 74 5.51 -12.58 8.03
CA GLY A 74 6.97 -12.54 8.17
C GLY A 74 7.60 -11.17 7.92
N ARG A 75 6.80 -10.11 7.68
CA ARG A 75 7.32 -8.74 7.52
C ARG A 75 7.37 -8.05 8.87
N SER A 76 8.54 -7.55 9.21
CA SER A 76 8.78 -6.84 10.47
C SER A 76 9.16 -5.38 10.21
N GLY A 77 9.11 -4.57 11.27
CA GLY A 77 9.52 -3.18 11.22
C GLY A 77 9.14 -2.43 12.48
N TRP A 78 9.13 -1.11 12.38
CA TRP A 78 8.90 -0.23 13.52
C TRP A 78 7.68 0.64 13.29
N LEU A 79 6.80 0.66 14.27
CA LEU A 79 5.72 1.60 14.37
C LEU A 79 6.15 2.73 15.31
N TYR A 80 6.27 3.93 14.77
CA TYR A 80 6.67 5.12 15.50
C TYR A 80 5.45 5.89 15.98
N ILE A 81 5.49 6.34 17.23
CA ILE A 81 4.56 7.29 17.81
C ILE A 81 5.21 8.67 17.69
N CYS A 82 4.51 9.59 17.06
CA CYS A 82 5.01 10.92 16.76
C CYS A 82 4.43 11.95 17.73
N GLU A 83 5.18 13.04 17.96
CA GLU A 83 4.70 14.15 18.76
C GLU A 83 3.38 14.72 18.21
N ASP A 84 2.59 15.32 19.08
CA ASP A 84 1.41 16.07 18.67
C ASP A 84 1.83 17.37 17.98
N GLY A 85 1.10 17.78 16.94
CA GLY A 85 1.43 18.93 16.14
C GLY A 85 0.29 19.34 15.21
N ASP A 86 0.41 20.51 14.63
CA ASP A 86 -0.53 21.04 13.63
C ASP A 86 -0.16 20.51 12.23
N TYR A 87 -0.53 19.25 11.98
CA TYR A 87 -0.26 18.57 10.70
C TYR A 87 -1.42 18.80 9.72
N LYS A 88 -1.06 19.02 8.46
CA LYS A 88 -2.04 19.22 7.39
C LYS A 88 -2.73 17.90 7.04
N LYS A 89 -4.07 17.90 7.10
CA LYS A 89 -4.89 16.77 6.61
C LYS A 89 -4.75 16.63 5.10
N THR A 90 -4.73 15.40 4.63
CA THR A 90 -4.86 15.07 3.20
C THR A 90 -6.33 14.78 2.84
N GLU A 91 -6.56 14.38 1.58
CA GLU A 91 -7.88 13.92 1.13
C GLU A 91 -8.19 12.51 1.65
N ILE A 92 -7.17 11.76 2.09
CA ILE A 92 -7.33 10.42 2.65
C ILE A 92 -7.73 10.57 4.12
N PRO A 93 -8.85 9.98 4.57
CA PRO A 93 -9.25 10.04 5.96
C PRO A 93 -8.14 9.54 6.90
N ASN A 94 -7.92 10.25 8.01
CA ASN A 94 -6.90 9.93 9.01
C ASN A 94 -5.44 10.01 8.53
N GLU A 95 -5.17 10.49 7.32
CA GLU A 95 -3.83 10.77 6.83
C GLU A 95 -3.49 12.25 7.01
N PHE A 96 -2.27 12.50 7.46
CA PHE A 96 -1.72 13.82 7.72
C PHE A 96 -0.32 13.94 7.13
N VAL A 97 0.11 15.16 6.84
CA VAL A 97 1.44 15.41 6.31
C VAL A 97 2.10 16.60 7.00
N SER A 98 3.44 16.52 7.09
CA SER A 98 4.28 17.62 7.56
C SER A 98 5.37 17.92 6.53
N ALA A 99 5.54 19.21 6.19
CA ALA A 99 6.69 19.66 5.41
C ALA A 99 7.95 19.85 6.29
N GLN A 100 7.80 19.76 7.60
CA GLN A 100 8.88 19.87 8.58
C GLN A 100 9.21 18.52 9.17
N PRO A 101 10.43 18.33 9.71
CA PRO A 101 10.78 17.15 10.48
C PRO A 101 9.79 16.93 11.64
N VAL A 102 9.51 15.66 11.94
CA VAL A 102 8.58 15.25 13.01
C VAL A 102 9.33 14.42 14.04
N ARG A 103 9.31 14.85 15.30
CA ARG A 103 9.97 14.14 16.39
C ARG A 103 9.20 12.89 16.78
N ILE A 104 9.93 11.81 17.01
CA ILE A 104 9.42 10.55 17.51
C ILE A 104 9.42 10.59 19.04
N THR A 105 8.30 10.20 19.65
CA THR A 105 8.12 10.15 21.11
C THR A 105 8.05 8.72 21.65
N GLY A 106 7.87 7.73 20.76
CA GLY A 106 7.84 6.32 21.11
C GLY A 106 7.99 5.45 19.88
N ALA A 107 8.35 4.19 20.09
CA ALA A 107 8.48 3.20 19.04
C ALA A 107 8.08 1.82 19.55
N GLU A 108 7.42 1.06 18.70
CA GLU A 108 7.03 -0.33 18.90
C GLU A 108 7.62 -1.17 17.78
N TYR A 109 8.31 -2.27 18.12
CA TYR A 109 8.77 -3.22 17.12
C TYR A 109 7.64 -4.18 16.75
N ILE A 110 7.28 -4.21 15.50
CA ILE A 110 6.31 -5.15 14.92
C ILE A 110 7.09 -6.34 14.38
N GLN A 111 6.98 -7.47 15.05
CA GLN A 111 7.68 -8.69 14.67
C GLN A 111 7.09 -9.33 13.39
N ASP A 112 5.77 -9.31 13.27
CA ASP A 112 5.01 -9.79 12.12
C ASP A 112 3.84 -8.86 11.84
N ALA A 113 3.85 -8.23 10.68
CA ALA A 113 2.83 -7.26 10.31
C ALA A 113 1.46 -7.90 10.07
N TYR A 114 1.41 -9.16 9.59
CA TYR A 114 0.15 -9.87 9.42
C TYR A 114 -0.52 -10.16 10.76
N GLU A 115 0.24 -10.64 11.75
CA GLU A 115 -0.27 -10.86 13.10
C GLU A 115 -0.73 -9.55 13.75
N ALA A 116 -0.01 -8.45 13.50
CA ALA A 116 -0.43 -7.13 13.98
C ALA A 116 -1.77 -6.69 13.36
N PHE A 117 -2.04 -6.97 12.09
CA PHE A 117 -3.35 -6.73 11.48
C PHE A 117 -4.46 -7.58 12.10
N LEU A 118 -4.19 -8.86 12.40
CA LEU A 118 -5.16 -9.72 13.09
C LEU A 118 -5.50 -9.19 14.48
N GLN A 119 -4.51 -8.67 15.22
CA GLN A 119 -4.72 -8.01 16.51
C GLN A 119 -5.60 -6.74 16.38
N GLU A 120 -5.33 -5.90 15.37
CA GLU A 120 -6.14 -4.72 15.07
C GLU A 120 -7.59 -5.09 14.72
N GLN A 121 -7.78 -6.18 13.97
CA GLN A 121 -9.12 -6.71 13.69
C GLN A 121 -9.82 -7.19 14.95
N ALA A 122 -9.13 -7.95 15.79
CA ALA A 122 -9.68 -8.44 17.06
C ALA A 122 -10.07 -7.29 18.00
N ALA A 123 -9.28 -6.20 18.00
CA ALA A 123 -9.58 -4.97 18.73
C ALA A 123 -10.70 -4.11 18.09
N GLY A 124 -11.19 -4.49 16.92
CA GLY A 124 -12.23 -3.77 16.21
C GLY A 124 -11.77 -2.52 15.44
N ASN A 125 -10.48 -2.28 15.32
CA ASN A 125 -9.90 -1.07 14.71
C ASN A 125 -9.87 -1.13 13.17
N ILE A 126 -9.84 -2.32 12.59
CA ILE A 126 -9.89 -2.56 11.14
C ILE A 126 -10.85 -3.71 10.83
N GLN A 127 -11.34 -3.77 9.62
CA GLN A 127 -12.08 -4.89 9.08
C GLN A 127 -11.24 -5.54 7.97
N LEU A 128 -10.89 -6.81 8.13
CA LEU A 128 -10.19 -7.59 7.11
C LEU A 128 -11.22 -8.42 6.35
N LEU A 129 -11.29 -8.20 5.04
CA LEU A 129 -12.22 -8.85 4.13
C LEU A 129 -11.42 -9.72 3.18
N ASP A 130 -11.74 -11.00 3.15
CA ASP A 130 -11.09 -11.96 2.28
C ASP A 130 -11.49 -11.79 0.80
N TYR A 131 -10.79 -12.49 -0.08
CA TYR A 131 -11.06 -12.46 -1.51
C TYR A 131 -12.47 -12.95 -1.86
N ALA A 132 -13.04 -13.89 -1.09
CA ALA A 132 -14.41 -14.36 -1.32
C ALA A 132 -15.43 -13.25 -1.07
N HIS A 133 -15.22 -12.45 -0.02
CA HIS A 133 -16.03 -11.26 0.23
C HIS A 133 -15.87 -10.23 -0.90
N PHE A 134 -14.64 -9.98 -1.35
CA PHE A 134 -14.35 -9.09 -2.47
C PHE A 134 -15.07 -9.54 -3.75
N ALA A 135 -15.08 -10.85 -4.04
CA ALA A 135 -15.73 -11.43 -5.22
C ALA A 135 -17.25 -11.58 -5.09
N SER A 136 -17.83 -11.45 -3.90
CA SER A 136 -19.27 -11.69 -3.64
C SER A 136 -20.23 -10.66 -4.25
N ASP A 137 -19.73 -9.46 -4.56
CA ASP A 137 -20.50 -8.39 -5.23
C ASP A 137 -19.95 -8.19 -6.65
N PRO A 138 -20.59 -8.76 -7.68
CA PRO A 138 -20.09 -8.74 -9.05
C PRO A 138 -19.87 -7.33 -9.61
N GLU A 139 -20.70 -6.37 -9.24
CA GLU A 139 -20.58 -4.99 -9.72
C GLU A 139 -19.35 -4.28 -9.10
N LYS A 140 -19.21 -4.38 -7.78
CA LYS A 140 -18.03 -3.81 -7.09
C LYS A 140 -16.76 -4.51 -7.53
N PHE A 141 -16.80 -5.84 -7.66
CA PHE A 141 -15.68 -6.64 -8.15
C PHE A 141 -15.22 -6.17 -9.53
N ALA A 142 -16.15 -6.02 -10.49
CA ALA A 142 -15.83 -5.56 -11.83
C ALA A 142 -15.21 -4.15 -11.83
N LYS A 143 -15.79 -3.21 -11.06
CA LYS A 143 -15.26 -1.85 -10.94
C LYS A 143 -13.84 -1.83 -10.36
N LYS A 144 -13.61 -2.59 -9.30
CA LYS A 144 -12.30 -2.64 -8.63
C LYS A 144 -11.25 -3.36 -9.49
N ARG A 145 -11.63 -4.44 -10.20
CA ARG A 145 -10.75 -5.10 -11.18
C ARG A 145 -10.37 -4.17 -12.33
N ALA A 146 -11.30 -3.39 -12.86
CA ALA A 146 -11.00 -2.41 -13.91
C ALA A 146 -10.03 -1.34 -13.41
N TRP A 147 -10.20 -0.86 -12.18
CA TRP A 147 -9.28 0.07 -11.55
C TRP A 147 -7.88 -0.55 -11.35
N LEU A 148 -7.80 -1.76 -10.78
CA LEU A 148 -6.54 -2.49 -10.61
C LEU A 148 -5.83 -2.72 -11.95
N GLN A 149 -6.58 -3.14 -12.98
CA GLN A 149 -6.03 -3.33 -14.32
C GLN A 149 -5.39 -2.04 -14.84
N LYS A 150 -6.07 -0.90 -14.70
CA LYS A 150 -5.55 0.40 -15.13
C LYS A 150 -4.28 0.76 -14.34
N ALA A 151 -4.34 0.72 -13.00
CA ALA A 151 -3.24 1.12 -12.13
C ALA A 151 -1.97 0.26 -12.36
N ILE A 152 -2.14 -1.06 -12.41
CA ILE A 152 -1.04 -2.01 -12.63
C ILE A 152 -0.46 -1.86 -14.04
N SER A 153 -1.29 -1.75 -15.06
CA SER A 153 -0.82 -1.57 -16.45
C SER A 153 -0.04 -0.26 -16.61
N GLU A 154 -0.51 0.83 -15.97
CA GLU A 154 0.23 2.09 -15.96
C GLU A 154 1.57 1.99 -15.23
N GLU A 155 1.63 1.28 -14.11
CA GLU A 155 2.88 1.09 -13.39
C GLU A 155 3.87 0.24 -14.19
N ILE A 156 3.42 -0.89 -14.75
CA ILE A 156 4.25 -1.75 -15.60
C ILE A 156 4.87 -0.94 -16.74
N ARG A 157 4.06 -0.09 -17.39
CA ARG A 157 4.50 0.79 -18.49
C ARG A 157 5.48 1.86 -18.01
N LYS A 158 5.07 2.68 -17.02
CA LYS A 158 5.85 3.85 -16.57
C LYS A 158 7.19 3.49 -15.94
N LYS A 159 7.26 2.36 -15.25
CA LYS A 159 8.49 1.87 -14.61
C LYS A 159 9.24 0.86 -15.47
N GLU A 160 8.78 0.62 -16.69
CA GLU A 160 9.39 -0.32 -17.64
C GLU A 160 9.62 -1.73 -17.07
N ILE A 161 8.75 -2.16 -16.14
CA ILE A 161 8.89 -3.43 -15.42
C ILE A 161 8.92 -4.62 -16.38
N TRP A 162 8.20 -4.51 -17.48
CA TRP A 162 8.12 -5.52 -18.53
C TRP A 162 9.47 -5.77 -19.26
N LYS A 163 10.42 -4.84 -19.18
CA LYS A 163 11.78 -5.02 -19.73
C LYS A 163 12.69 -5.85 -18.83
N ALA A 164 12.27 -6.09 -17.57
CA ALA A 164 12.98 -6.91 -16.58
C ALA A 164 12.04 -7.99 -16.01
N PRO A 165 11.63 -9.00 -16.82
CA PRO A 165 10.62 -9.98 -16.44
C PRO A 165 11.03 -10.88 -15.26
N ASP A 166 12.32 -10.99 -14.97
CA ASP A 166 12.87 -11.75 -13.85
C ASP A 166 13.07 -10.93 -12.57
N SER A 167 12.63 -9.67 -12.56
CA SER A 167 12.69 -8.84 -11.35
C SER A 167 11.61 -9.24 -10.34
N ASP A 168 11.87 -9.04 -9.05
CA ASP A 168 10.90 -9.30 -7.97
C ASP A 168 9.55 -8.63 -8.23
N ARG A 169 9.57 -7.43 -8.82
CA ARG A 169 8.34 -6.69 -9.13
C ARG A 169 7.58 -7.30 -10.30
N ALA A 170 8.28 -7.82 -11.31
CA ALA A 170 7.66 -8.56 -12.41
C ALA A 170 7.05 -9.88 -11.91
N HIS A 171 7.79 -10.65 -11.12
CA HIS A 171 7.29 -11.88 -10.50
C HIS A 171 6.04 -11.62 -9.66
N TYR A 172 6.02 -10.54 -8.85
CA TYR A 172 4.84 -10.16 -8.09
C TYR A 172 3.58 -10.00 -8.97
N TYR A 173 3.71 -9.34 -10.14
CA TYR A 173 2.57 -9.18 -11.05
C TYR A 173 2.24 -10.45 -11.82
N GLN A 174 3.23 -11.25 -12.19
CA GLN A 174 3.02 -12.53 -12.85
C GLN A 174 2.24 -13.50 -11.96
N GLU A 175 2.57 -13.56 -10.67
CA GLU A 175 1.93 -14.47 -9.72
C GLU A 175 0.54 -14.02 -9.30
N ASN A 176 0.36 -12.74 -9.00
CA ASN A 176 -0.85 -12.25 -8.36
C ASN A 176 -1.86 -11.62 -9.34
N TYR A 177 -1.40 -11.19 -10.53
CA TYR A 177 -2.20 -10.56 -11.57
C TYR A 177 -1.82 -11.07 -12.98
N PRO A 178 -1.78 -12.39 -13.22
CA PRO A 178 -1.25 -12.97 -14.47
C PRO A 178 -1.97 -12.48 -15.73
N GLU A 179 -3.28 -12.28 -15.67
CA GLU A 179 -4.05 -11.78 -16.81
C GLU A 179 -3.67 -10.33 -17.17
N ILE A 180 -3.48 -9.47 -16.13
CA ILE A 180 -3.09 -8.07 -16.34
C ILE A 180 -1.69 -8.00 -16.88
N TRP A 181 -0.77 -8.78 -16.29
CA TRP A 181 0.62 -8.88 -16.76
C TRP A 181 0.68 -9.27 -18.22
N THR A 182 0.08 -10.42 -18.59
CA THR A 182 0.12 -10.96 -19.94
C THR A 182 -0.46 -10.00 -20.97
N LYS A 183 -1.63 -9.40 -20.66
CA LYS A 183 -2.27 -8.44 -21.55
C LYS A 183 -1.43 -7.19 -21.76
N THR A 184 -0.88 -6.64 -20.66
CA THR A 184 -0.10 -5.40 -20.71
C THR A 184 1.21 -5.58 -21.44
N THR A 185 1.97 -6.63 -21.11
CA THR A 185 3.28 -6.89 -21.74
C THR A 185 3.13 -7.21 -23.23
N LYS A 186 2.10 -7.98 -23.62
CA LYS A 186 1.81 -8.24 -25.03
C LYS A 186 1.57 -6.93 -25.81
N THR A 187 0.78 -6.01 -25.25
CA THR A 187 0.51 -4.72 -25.89
C THR A 187 1.79 -3.90 -26.06
N LEU A 188 2.63 -3.84 -24.99
CA LEU A 188 3.87 -3.08 -25.00
C LEU A 188 4.90 -3.62 -26.00
N LEU A 189 5.04 -4.95 -26.09
CA LEU A 189 5.91 -5.59 -27.07
C LEU A 189 5.47 -5.28 -28.52
N THR A 190 4.16 -5.28 -28.78
CA THR A 190 3.63 -4.94 -30.11
C THR A 190 3.85 -3.46 -30.46
N GLU A 191 3.82 -2.56 -29.48
CA GLU A 191 4.09 -1.13 -29.68
C GLU A 191 5.58 -0.83 -29.96
N GLU A 192 6.52 -1.67 -29.49
CA GLU A 192 7.97 -1.52 -29.73
C GLU A 192 8.44 -2.19 -31.04
N GLU A 193 7.63 -3.06 -31.65
CA GLU A 193 8.00 -3.60 -32.98
C GLU A 193 8.04 -2.45 -33.98
N PRO A 194 9.20 -2.19 -34.64
CA PRO A 194 9.29 -1.14 -35.64
C PRO A 194 8.32 -1.50 -36.77
N HIS A 195 7.41 -0.59 -37.12
CA HIS A 195 6.65 -0.69 -38.34
C HIS A 195 7.66 -0.67 -39.50
N VAL A 196 8.06 -1.84 -39.96
CA VAL A 196 8.86 -1.99 -41.19
C VAL A 196 7.91 -1.67 -42.36
N TYR A 197 7.99 -0.47 -42.88
CA TYR A 197 7.38 -0.05 -44.14
C TYR A 197 8.33 -0.35 -45.29
#